data_ec7e769e344ddf0763af4a646421c060
#
_entry.id   ec7e769e344ddf0763af4a646421c060
#
_cell.length_a   1.000
_cell.length_b   1.000
_cell.length_c   1.000
_cell.angle_alpha   90.00
_cell.angle_beta   90.00
_cell.angle_gamma   90.00
#
_symmetry.space_group_name_H-M   'P 1'
#
loop_
_entity.id
_entity.type
_entity.pdbx_description
1 polymer ?
#
loop_
_entity_poly.entity_id
_entity_poly.type
_entity_poly.pdbx_seq_one_letter_code
_entity_poly.pdbx_strand_id
1 'polypeptide(L)'
;MTLYKYRSLDNVKRLIEIILDKRIYVPRFKELNDPMEGFYTYTKDLLPYKKEINTLKNEALICSLSKSNLIGMMWIMYADEGRGCCLELEMGNNSWDCIDVVYKSEIPIIDSPSKVDLKNIFGYKSSIWEYEQEVRYIKRSNKKLKLPVKVKKIYLGYAYKSSSKEFMFYKSLFKDKLGVEVELIDKGHVDFGYLK
;
A
#
# COMPACT_ATOMS: atom_id res chain seq x y z
N MET A 1 4.93 -2.44 14.53
CA MET A 1 4.92 -1.27 13.61
C MET A 1 3.50 -1.08 13.13
N THR A 2 2.95 0.12 13.25
CA THR A 2 1.65 0.48 12.70
C THR A 2 1.84 0.93 11.26
N LEU A 3 1.01 0.44 10.35
CA LEU A 3 1.03 0.79 8.93
C LEU A 3 -0.37 1.14 8.45
N TYR A 4 -0.44 1.86 7.34
CA TYR A 4 -1.67 2.47 6.86
C TYR A 4 -1.96 2.06 5.42
N LYS A 5 -3.24 1.84 5.12
CA LYS A 5 -3.71 1.57 3.75
C LYS A 5 -4.87 2.49 3.39
N TYR A 6 -4.63 3.37 2.46
CA TYR A 6 -5.65 4.26 1.89
C TYR A 6 -6.55 3.51 0.92
N ARG A 7 -7.84 3.78 0.93
CA ARG A 7 -8.85 3.11 0.10
C ARG A 7 -10.00 4.04 -0.23
N SER A 8 -10.52 3.92 -1.47
CA SER A 8 -11.86 4.37 -1.80
C SER A 8 -12.91 3.54 -1.05
N LEU A 9 -14.04 4.12 -0.78
CA LEU A 9 -15.23 3.45 -0.23
C LEU A 9 -16.18 2.91 -1.31
N ASP A 10 -15.84 3.00 -2.61
CA ASP A 10 -16.65 2.45 -3.71
C ASP A 10 -16.90 0.96 -3.59
N ASN A 11 -15.97 0.25 -2.97
CA ASN A 11 -16.08 -1.19 -2.73
C ASN A 11 -15.99 -1.53 -1.24
N VAL A 12 -17.02 -1.13 -0.49
CA VAL A 12 -17.15 -1.40 0.96
C VAL A 12 -17.09 -2.91 1.26
N LYS A 13 -17.59 -3.77 0.35
CA LYS A 13 -17.52 -5.22 0.52
C LYS A 13 -16.08 -5.69 0.75
N ARG A 14 -15.10 -5.17 0.00
CA ARG A 14 -13.69 -5.53 0.20
C ARG A 14 -13.14 -5.09 1.56
N LEU A 15 -13.61 -3.97 2.10
CA LEU A 15 -13.22 -3.53 3.43
C LEU A 15 -13.78 -4.46 4.50
N ILE A 16 -15.06 -4.84 4.37
CA ILE A 16 -15.71 -5.82 5.26
C ILE A 16 -14.93 -7.15 5.23
N GLU A 17 -14.57 -7.65 4.05
CA GLU A 17 -13.75 -8.86 3.90
C GLU A 17 -12.40 -8.75 4.60
N ILE A 18 -11.71 -7.60 4.49
CA ILE A 18 -10.43 -7.39 5.20
C ILE A 18 -10.61 -7.47 6.71
N ILE A 19 -11.67 -6.87 7.23
CA ILE A 19 -11.97 -6.83 8.66
C ILE A 19 -12.31 -8.25 9.18
N LEU A 20 -13.22 -8.95 8.50
CA LEU A 20 -13.72 -10.25 8.93
C LEU A 20 -12.68 -11.37 8.74
N ASP A 21 -12.04 -11.42 7.57
CA ASP A 21 -11.03 -12.43 7.24
C ASP A 21 -9.69 -12.16 7.91
N LYS A 22 -9.47 -10.95 8.44
CA LYS A 22 -8.17 -10.47 8.98
C LYS A 22 -7.04 -10.67 7.98
N ARG A 23 -7.30 -10.42 6.70
CA ARG A 23 -6.34 -10.60 5.60
C ARG A 23 -6.59 -9.57 4.50
N ILE A 24 -5.52 -9.08 3.90
CA ILE A 24 -5.58 -8.20 2.74
C ILE A 24 -5.15 -8.95 1.48
N TYR A 25 -5.89 -8.73 0.39
CA TYR A 25 -5.48 -9.22 -0.93
C TYR A 25 -4.19 -8.54 -1.36
N VAL A 26 -3.25 -9.33 -1.87
CA VAL A 26 -1.98 -8.82 -2.38
C VAL A 26 -1.93 -9.02 -3.89
N PRO A 27 -1.84 -7.93 -4.66
CA PRO A 27 -1.76 -7.99 -6.12
C PRO A 27 -0.43 -8.58 -6.58
N ARG A 28 -0.44 -9.12 -7.78
CA ARG A 28 0.80 -9.40 -8.51
C ARG A 28 1.40 -8.11 -9.05
N PHE A 29 2.68 -8.14 -9.33
CA PHE A 29 3.39 -7.03 -9.97
C PHE A 29 2.62 -6.43 -11.16
N LYS A 30 2.07 -7.26 -12.06
CA LYS A 30 1.32 -6.82 -13.25
C LYS A 30 -0.02 -6.12 -12.94
N GLU A 31 -0.52 -6.24 -11.71
CA GLU A 31 -1.77 -5.64 -11.26
C GLU A 31 -1.53 -4.30 -10.54
N LEU A 32 -0.27 -3.85 -10.44
CA LEU A 32 0.09 -2.57 -9.84
C LEU A 32 -0.22 -1.42 -10.81
N ASN A 33 -0.58 -0.26 -10.25
CA ASN A 33 -0.98 0.91 -11.05
C ASN A 33 0.19 1.71 -11.62
N ASP A 34 1.37 1.65 -10.98
CA ASP A 34 2.54 2.40 -11.42
C ASP A 34 3.30 1.61 -12.49
N PRO A 35 3.35 2.10 -13.75
CA PRO A 35 4.07 1.42 -14.83
C PRO A 35 5.60 1.39 -14.61
N MET A 36 6.12 2.27 -13.75
CA MET A 36 7.54 2.31 -13.39
C MET A 36 7.89 1.37 -12.23
N GLU A 37 6.91 0.66 -11.68
CA GLU A 37 7.12 -0.29 -10.60
C GLU A 37 8.03 -1.44 -11.03
N GLY A 38 9.07 -1.68 -10.24
CA GLY A 38 10.09 -2.68 -10.58
C GLY A 38 10.85 -2.37 -11.87
N PHE A 39 10.91 -1.08 -12.26
CA PHE A 39 11.75 -0.64 -13.37
C PHE A 39 13.20 -0.50 -12.90
N TYR A 40 14.13 -1.06 -13.67
CA TYR A 40 15.57 -1.02 -13.42
C TYR A 40 16.32 -1.15 -14.72
N THR A 41 17.59 -0.72 -14.74
CA THR A 41 18.53 -1.02 -15.80
C THR A 41 19.43 -2.19 -15.38
N TYR A 42 20.04 -2.87 -16.34
CA TYR A 42 20.95 -3.98 -16.06
C TYR A 42 22.13 -3.98 -17.02
N THR A 43 23.26 -4.51 -16.55
CA THR A 43 24.47 -4.67 -17.37
C THR A 43 24.32 -5.81 -18.37
N LYS A 44 25.16 -5.82 -19.41
CA LYS A 44 25.14 -6.88 -20.44
C LYS A 44 25.32 -8.28 -19.87
N ASP A 45 26.03 -8.40 -18.76
CA ASP A 45 26.28 -9.69 -18.07
C ASP A 45 25.01 -10.34 -17.53
N LEU A 46 23.95 -9.57 -17.35
CA LEU A 46 22.64 -10.09 -16.93
C LEU A 46 21.74 -10.55 -18.06
N LEU A 47 22.13 -10.37 -19.31
CA LEU A 47 21.33 -10.84 -20.46
C LEU A 47 20.98 -12.34 -20.40
N PRO A 48 21.88 -13.25 -19.98
CA PRO A 48 21.54 -14.66 -19.80
C PRO A 48 20.43 -14.91 -18.77
N TYR A 49 20.32 -14.05 -17.75
CA TYR A 49 19.36 -14.16 -16.63
C TYR A 49 18.00 -13.49 -16.91
N LYS A 50 17.80 -12.88 -18.08
CA LYS A 50 16.58 -12.14 -18.43
C LYS A 50 15.30 -12.96 -18.21
N LYS A 51 15.32 -14.25 -18.58
CA LYS A 51 14.16 -15.14 -18.40
C LYS A 51 13.86 -15.36 -16.93
N GLU A 52 14.87 -15.59 -16.11
CA GLU A 52 14.74 -15.78 -14.67
C GLU A 52 14.22 -14.52 -13.98
N ILE A 53 14.76 -13.35 -14.31
CA ILE A 53 14.32 -12.05 -13.80
C ILE A 53 12.84 -11.82 -14.13
N ASN A 54 12.43 -12.08 -15.36
CA ASN A 54 11.03 -11.95 -15.76
C ASN A 54 10.12 -12.92 -15.00
N THR A 55 10.56 -14.14 -14.76
CA THR A 55 9.81 -15.12 -13.95
C THR A 55 9.65 -14.60 -12.51
N LEU A 56 10.75 -14.15 -11.91
CA LEU A 56 10.76 -13.60 -10.56
C LEU A 56 9.79 -12.41 -10.43
N LYS A 57 9.81 -11.47 -11.38
CA LYS A 57 8.87 -10.33 -11.42
C LYS A 57 7.41 -10.79 -11.53
N ASN A 58 7.13 -11.73 -12.44
CA ASN A 58 5.77 -12.22 -12.67
C ASN A 58 5.19 -12.98 -11.47
N GLU A 59 6.04 -13.60 -10.66
CA GLU A 59 5.66 -14.31 -9.43
C GLU A 59 5.66 -13.42 -8.19
N ALA A 60 6.08 -12.15 -8.32
CA ALA A 60 6.08 -11.21 -7.21
C ALA A 60 4.66 -10.80 -6.81
N LEU A 61 4.38 -10.94 -5.52
CA LEU A 61 3.21 -10.41 -4.83
C LEU A 61 3.68 -9.22 -3.99
N ILE A 62 3.02 -8.06 -4.10
CA ILE A 62 3.47 -6.81 -3.48
C ILE A 62 2.29 -6.13 -2.80
N CYS A 63 2.40 -5.92 -1.48
CA CYS A 63 1.46 -5.12 -0.72
C CYS A 63 2.13 -3.84 -0.25
N SER A 64 1.75 -2.73 -0.85
CA SER A 64 2.22 -1.39 -0.52
C SER A 64 1.38 -0.79 0.60
N LEU A 65 2.03 -0.32 1.65
CA LEU A 65 1.46 0.33 2.83
C LEU A 65 2.22 1.63 3.09
N SER A 66 1.62 2.58 3.80
CA SER A 66 2.26 3.83 4.19
C SER A 66 2.61 3.83 5.68
N LYS A 67 3.60 4.63 6.08
CA LYS A 67 3.94 4.86 7.50
C LYS A 67 3.06 5.92 8.17
N SER A 68 2.26 6.67 7.41
CA SER A 68 1.43 7.75 7.91
C SER A 68 0.01 7.71 7.34
N ASN A 69 -0.96 8.17 8.12
CA ASN A 69 -2.35 8.41 7.69
C ASN A 69 -2.63 9.91 7.42
N LEU A 70 -1.61 10.77 7.49
CA LEU A 70 -1.75 12.22 7.38
C LEU A 70 -1.22 12.80 6.06
N ILE A 71 -0.91 11.98 5.09
CA ILE A 71 -0.35 12.41 3.80
C ILE A 71 -1.47 12.83 2.86
N GLY A 72 -1.55 14.14 2.56
CA GLY A 72 -2.62 14.71 1.74
C GLY A 72 -2.70 14.13 0.34
N MET A 73 -1.55 13.93 -0.33
CA MET A 73 -1.51 13.32 -1.65
C MET A 73 -2.06 11.88 -1.64
N MET A 74 -1.82 11.11 -0.56
CA MET A 74 -2.38 9.77 -0.42
C MET A 74 -3.91 9.79 -0.26
N TRP A 75 -4.44 10.80 0.44
CA TRP A 75 -5.88 11.02 0.53
C TRP A 75 -6.51 11.36 -0.81
N ILE A 76 -5.81 12.18 -1.62
CA ILE A 76 -6.29 12.57 -2.96
C ILE A 76 -6.27 11.38 -3.90
N MET A 77 -5.12 10.70 -4.01
CA MET A 77 -4.87 9.69 -5.04
C MET A 77 -5.51 8.33 -4.75
N TYR A 78 -5.60 7.93 -3.46
CA TYR A 78 -5.97 6.56 -3.07
C TYR A 78 -7.21 6.47 -2.18
N ALA A 79 -7.70 7.60 -1.69
CA ALA A 79 -8.87 7.67 -0.83
C ALA A 79 -9.93 8.64 -1.36
N ASP A 80 -10.13 8.66 -2.67
CA ASP A 80 -11.19 9.39 -3.38
C ASP A 80 -11.27 10.86 -2.91
N GLU A 81 -10.17 11.60 -3.04
CA GLU A 81 -10.08 13.03 -2.69
C GLU A 81 -10.56 13.32 -1.25
N GLY A 82 -10.33 12.39 -0.33
CA GLY A 82 -10.76 12.50 1.06
C GLY A 82 -12.20 12.06 1.32
N ARG A 83 -12.88 11.44 0.35
CA ARG A 83 -14.18 10.76 0.52
C ARG A 83 -14.02 9.26 0.87
N GLY A 84 -12.81 8.77 0.84
CA GLY A 84 -12.47 7.39 1.17
C GLY A 84 -12.14 7.18 2.65
N CYS A 85 -11.29 6.19 2.89
CA CYS A 85 -10.82 5.87 4.24
C CYS A 85 -9.33 5.50 4.24
N CYS A 86 -8.74 5.52 5.44
CA CYS A 86 -7.43 4.99 5.71
C CYS A 86 -7.52 3.95 6.82
N LEU A 87 -7.04 2.73 6.56
CA LEU A 87 -7.02 1.63 7.51
C LEU A 87 -5.72 1.68 8.31
N GLU A 88 -5.82 1.70 9.62
CA GLU A 88 -4.71 1.45 10.53
C GLU A 88 -4.57 -0.06 10.73
N LEU A 89 -3.41 -0.60 10.37
CA LEU A 89 -3.16 -2.02 10.30
C LEU A 89 -2.10 -2.46 11.32
N GLU A 90 -2.44 -3.49 12.05
CA GLU A 90 -1.49 -4.32 12.79
C GLU A 90 -1.16 -5.53 11.92
N MET A 91 0.13 -5.72 11.63
CA MET A 91 0.57 -6.83 10.79
C MET A 91 0.59 -8.12 11.59
N GLY A 92 -0.08 -9.14 11.08
CA GLY A 92 -0.07 -10.47 11.66
C GLY A 92 1.30 -11.15 11.50
N ASN A 93 1.53 -12.21 12.28
CA ASN A 93 2.70 -13.04 12.08
C ASN A 93 2.66 -13.67 10.67
N ASN A 94 3.71 -13.48 9.91
CA ASN A 94 3.76 -13.87 8.52
C ASN A 94 5.20 -14.15 8.05
N SER A 95 5.32 -14.79 6.88
CA SER A 95 6.59 -15.14 6.24
C SER A 95 6.87 -14.29 4.99
N TRP A 96 6.41 -13.05 4.99
CA TRP A 96 6.64 -12.08 3.93
C TRP A 96 7.86 -11.23 4.24
N ASP A 97 8.63 -10.89 3.22
CA ASP A 97 9.69 -9.91 3.38
C ASP A 97 9.08 -8.51 3.50
N CYS A 98 9.48 -7.80 4.56
CA CYS A 98 9.06 -6.43 4.82
C CYS A 98 10.23 -5.51 4.51
N ILE A 99 10.03 -4.57 3.59
CA ILE A 99 11.07 -3.63 3.17
C ILE A 99 10.56 -2.19 3.18
N ASP A 100 11.42 -1.28 3.60
CA ASP A 100 11.24 0.15 3.36
C ASP A 100 11.62 0.48 1.92
N VAL A 101 10.78 1.24 1.23
CA VAL A 101 11.09 1.72 -0.13
C VAL A 101 12.17 2.79 -0.06
N VAL A 102 13.19 2.64 -0.89
CA VAL A 102 14.26 3.63 -1.07
C VAL A 102 13.91 4.51 -2.27
N TYR A 103 13.79 5.81 -2.03
CA TYR A 103 13.45 6.77 -3.09
C TYR A 103 14.71 7.32 -3.75
N LYS A 104 14.73 7.33 -5.08
CA LYS A 104 15.87 7.80 -5.88
C LYS A 104 15.40 8.61 -7.08
N SER A 105 16.20 9.59 -7.49
CA SER A 105 16.02 10.33 -8.75
C SER A 105 16.45 9.52 -9.97
N GLU A 106 17.35 8.56 -9.77
CA GLU A 106 17.91 7.74 -10.85
C GLU A 106 17.34 6.33 -10.82
N ILE A 107 17.23 5.72 -12.01
CA ILE A 107 16.80 4.32 -12.15
C ILE A 107 17.89 3.41 -11.56
N PRO A 108 17.55 2.49 -10.66
CA PRO A 108 18.52 1.57 -10.08
C PRO A 108 19.15 0.66 -11.14
N ILE A 109 20.41 0.36 -10.96
CA ILE A 109 21.17 -0.55 -11.83
C ILE A 109 21.38 -1.87 -11.10
N ILE A 110 20.98 -2.97 -11.72
CA ILE A 110 21.36 -4.32 -11.29
C ILE A 110 22.56 -4.74 -12.11
N ASP A 111 23.70 -4.89 -11.46
CA ASP A 111 25.01 -5.07 -12.10
C ASP A 111 25.58 -6.50 -11.93
N SER A 112 24.92 -7.34 -11.14
CA SER A 112 25.37 -8.73 -10.92
C SER A 112 24.22 -9.69 -10.68
N PRO A 113 24.37 -10.99 -11.03
CA PRO A 113 23.36 -12.01 -10.76
C PRO A 113 23.00 -12.16 -9.29
N SER A 114 23.93 -11.93 -8.39
CA SER A 114 23.69 -12.00 -6.93
C SER A 114 22.75 -10.92 -6.41
N LYS A 115 22.53 -9.85 -7.18
CA LYS A 115 21.58 -8.78 -6.87
C LYS A 115 20.19 -8.99 -7.48
N VAL A 116 19.97 -10.12 -8.16
CA VAL A 116 18.68 -10.47 -8.77
C VAL A 116 17.77 -11.09 -7.71
N ASP A 117 17.09 -10.24 -6.96
CA ASP A 117 16.10 -10.62 -5.97
C ASP A 117 14.93 -9.62 -5.92
N LEU A 118 13.85 -9.98 -5.22
CA LEU A 118 12.66 -9.12 -5.14
C LEU A 118 12.92 -7.79 -4.46
N LYS A 119 13.80 -7.75 -3.47
CA LYS A 119 14.13 -6.53 -2.72
C LYS A 119 14.85 -5.52 -3.61
N ASN A 120 15.83 -5.98 -4.38
CA ASN A 120 16.56 -5.11 -5.31
C ASN A 120 15.70 -4.67 -6.49
N ILE A 121 14.77 -5.52 -6.96
CA ILE A 121 13.87 -5.16 -8.07
C ILE A 121 12.76 -4.22 -7.62
N PHE A 122 12.15 -4.46 -6.45
CA PHE A 122 10.95 -3.75 -6.00
C PHE A 122 11.17 -2.89 -4.75
N GLY A 123 12.40 -2.74 -4.28
CA GLY A 123 12.75 -1.92 -3.12
C GLY A 123 12.98 -0.44 -3.43
N TYR A 124 12.88 -0.04 -4.71
CA TYR A 124 13.12 1.33 -5.15
C TYR A 124 11.89 1.95 -5.78
N LYS A 125 11.78 3.28 -5.65
CA LYS A 125 10.77 4.09 -6.32
C LYS A 125 11.34 5.46 -6.67
N SER A 126 10.77 6.13 -7.67
CA SER A 126 11.16 7.49 -8.00
C SER A 126 10.94 8.44 -6.81
N SER A 127 11.85 9.38 -6.58
CA SER A 127 11.76 10.37 -5.50
C SER A 127 10.51 11.24 -5.54
N ILE A 128 9.86 11.39 -6.70
CA ILE A 128 8.56 12.08 -6.81
C ILE A 128 7.46 11.44 -5.95
N TRP A 129 7.61 10.16 -5.58
CA TRP A 129 6.68 9.39 -4.75
C TRP A 129 7.11 9.30 -3.28
N GLU A 130 8.15 10.02 -2.86
CA GLU A 130 8.70 9.94 -1.50
C GLU A 130 7.67 10.28 -0.42
N TYR A 131 6.69 11.13 -0.76
CA TYR A 131 5.59 11.46 0.13
C TYR A 131 4.76 10.25 0.57
N GLU A 132 4.74 9.14 -0.18
CA GLU A 132 4.00 7.94 0.19
C GLU A 132 4.55 7.24 1.43
N GLN A 133 5.83 7.46 1.78
CA GLN A 133 6.52 6.83 2.91
C GLN A 133 6.26 5.32 2.94
N GLU A 134 6.52 4.69 1.79
CA GLU A 134 6.03 3.34 1.50
C GLU A 134 6.85 2.25 2.19
N VAL A 135 6.13 1.28 2.74
CA VAL A 135 6.63 -0.02 3.20
C VAL A 135 5.97 -1.11 2.38
N ARG A 136 6.75 -2.06 1.90
CA ARG A 136 6.26 -3.18 1.10
C ARG A 136 6.39 -4.50 1.81
N TYR A 137 5.31 -5.28 1.79
CA TYR A 137 5.36 -6.71 2.06
C TYR A 137 5.41 -7.44 0.73
N ILE A 138 6.52 -8.16 0.50
CA ILE A 138 6.81 -8.82 -0.77
C ILE A 138 6.97 -10.32 -0.56
N LYS A 139 6.48 -11.10 -1.51
CA LYS A 139 6.67 -12.55 -1.53
C LYS A 139 6.67 -13.08 -2.95
N ARG A 140 7.56 -14.05 -3.22
CA ARG A 140 7.50 -14.84 -4.45
C ARG A 140 6.47 -15.95 -4.29
N SER A 141 5.51 -16.04 -5.22
CA SER A 141 4.54 -17.14 -5.25
C SER A 141 3.89 -17.29 -6.62
N ASN A 142 3.68 -18.50 -7.06
CA ASN A 142 2.85 -18.81 -8.23
C ASN A 142 1.35 -18.82 -7.92
N LYS A 143 0.97 -18.77 -6.63
CA LYS A 143 -0.41 -18.73 -6.15
C LYS A 143 -0.78 -17.31 -5.69
N LYS A 144 -2.08 -16.99 -5.75
CA LYS A 144 -2.63 -15.79 -5.09
C LYS A 144 -2.61 -16.00 -3.58
N LEU A 145 -2.01 -15.07 -2.85
CA LEU A 145 -1.93 -15.12 -1.40
C LEU A 145 -2.59 -13.87 -0.80
N LYS A 146 -3.03 -13.99 0.43
CA LYS A 146 -3.49 -12.87 1.25
C LYS A 146 -2.48 -12.64 2.37
N LEU A 147 -2.21 -11.37 2.69
CA LEU A 147 -1.33 -10.99 3.80
C LEU A 147 -2.16 -10.89 5.08
N PRO A 148 -1.78 -11.59 6.18
CA PRO A 148 -2.46 -11.48 7.46
C PRO A 148 -2.33 -10.08 8.04
N VAL A 149 -3.46 -9.46 8.37
CA VAL A 149 -3.54 -8.12 8.97
C VAL A 149 -4.73 -8.06 9.94
N LYS A 150 -4.65 -7.18 10.94
CA LYS A 150 -5.78 -6.79 11.77
C LYS A 150 -6.05 -5.30 11.61
N VAL A 151 -7.26 -4.93 11.25
CA VAL A 151 -7.68 -3.53 11.23
C VAL A 151 -7.90 -3.08 12.66
N LYS A 152 -7.13 -2.09 13.12
CA LYS A 152 -7.20 -1.52 14.47
C LYS A 152 -8.17 -0.36 14.51
N LYS A 153 -8.10 0.51 13.48
CA LYS A 153 -8.90 1.71 13.35
C LYS A 153 -9.14 2.03 11.87
N ILE A 154 -10.24 2.68 11.61
CA ILE A 154 -10.59 3.24 10.29
C ILE A 154 -10.69 4.74 10.44
N TYR A 155 -9.87 5.47 9.71
CA TYR A 155 -10.00 6.91 9.53
C TYR A 155 -10.88 7.17 8.32
N LEU A 156 -12.02 7.83 8.51
CA LEU A 156 -12.83 8.35 7.39
C LEU A 156 -12.27 9.70 6.96
N GLY A 157 -12.28 9.96 5.66
CA GLY A 157 -11.60 11.12 5.10
C GLY A 157 -12.26 12.45 5.43
N TYR A 158 -11.51 13.50 5.28
CA TYR A 158 -11.84 14.89 5.67
C TYR A 158 -12.98 15.53 4.86
N ALA A 159 -13.41 14.90 3.76
CA ALA A 159 -14.56 15.40 2.99
C ALA A 159 -15.91 15.18 3.71
N TYR A 160 -15.95 14.25 4.68
CA TYR A 160 -17.14 14.06 5.50
C TYR A 160 -17.24 15.12 6.58
N LYS A 161 -18.48 15.41 6.99
CA LYS A 161 -18.79 16.14 8.22
C LYS A 161 -19.26 15.14 9.27
N SER A 162 -18.91 15.36 10.53
CA SER A 162 -19.30 14.47 11.64
C SER A 162 -20.81 14.31 11.80
N SER A 163 -21.59 15.30 11.32
CA SER A 163 -23.05 15.30 11.31
C SER A 163 -23.66 14.75 10.01
N SER A 164 -22.86 14.38 8.99
CA SER A 164 -23.41 13.89 7.74
C SER A 164 -23.97 12.47 7.86
N LYS A 165 -25.01 12.17 7.08
CA LYS A 165 -25.63 10.83 7.04
C LYS A 165 -24.66 9.77 6.60
N GLU A 166 -23.78 10.09 5.66
CA GLU A 166 -22.75 9.19 5.13
C GLU A 166 -21.73 8.83 6.23
N PHE A 167 -21.24 9.82 6.97
CA PHE A 167 -20.34 9.57 8.10
C PHE A 167 -20.98 8.67 9.14
N MET A 168 -22.22 8.99 9.55
CA MET A 168 -22.97 8.20 10.53
C MET A 168 -23.21 6.77 10.05
N PHE A 169 -23.50 6.58 8.76
CA PHE A 169 -23.66 5.25 8.15
C PHE A 169 -22.37 4.44 8.25
N TYR A 170 -21.23 4.97 7.79
CA TYR A 170 -19.96 4.25 7.84
C TYR A 170 -19.49 4.02 9.28
N LYS A 171 -19.68 4.99 10.15
CA LYS A 171 -19.37 4.83 11.58
C LYS A 171 -20.16 3.71 12.20
N SER A 172 -21.47 3.64 11.97
CA SER A 172 -22.31 2.56 12.47
C SER A 172 -21.91 1.21 11.86
N LEU A 173 -21.67 1.15 10.56
CA LEU A 173 -21.25 -0.08 9.87
C LEU A 173 -19.94 -0.63 10.47
N PHE A 174 -18.90 0.19 10.57
CA PHE A 174 -17.59 -0.31 10.99
C PHE A 174 -17.47 -0.46 12.51
N LYS A 175 -18.02 0.48 13.28
CA LYS A 175 -17.94 0.44 14.75
C LYS A 175 -18.98 -0.47 15.36
N ASP A 176 -20.27 -0.25 15.07
CA ASP A 176 -21.34 -0.93 15.79
C ASP A 176 -21.57 -2.37 15.27
N LYS A 177 -21.37 -2.60 13.97
CA LYS A 177 -21.59 -3.94 13.36
C LYS A 177 -20.32 -4.78 13.26
N LEU A 178 -19.17 -4.16 13.02
CA LEU A 178 -17.89 -4.87 12.80
C LEU A 178 -16.88 -4.70 13.93
N GLY A 179 -17.17 -3.89 14.95
CA GLY A 179 -16.34 -3.73 16.14
C GLY A 179 -14.99 -3.05 15.90
N VAL A 180 -14.85 -2.28 14.82
CA VAL A 180 -13.63 -1.53 14.50
C VAL A 180 -13.81 -0.07 14.85
N GLU A 181 -12.85 0.51 15.57
CA GLU A 181 -12.87 1.93 15.91
C GLU A 181 -12.87 2.80 14.65
N VAL A 182 -13.67 3.89 14.68
CA VAL A 182 -13.81 4.82 13.56
C VAL A 182 -13.57 6.24 14.03
N GLU A 183 -12.71 6.94 13.30
CA GLU A 183 -12.36 8.34 13.54
C GLU A 183 -12.50 9.14 12.25
N LEU A 184 -12.91 10.40 12.35
CA LEU A 184 -12.90 11.34 11.22
C LEU A 184 -11.55 12.05 11.19
N ILE A 185 -10.87 12.01 10.03
CA ILE A 185 -9.61 12.73 9.89
C ILE A 185 -9.87 14.23 9.85
N ASP A 186 -9.12 14.98 10.64
CA ASP A 186 -9.16 16.45 10.61
C ASP A 186 -8.27 16.94 9.45
N LYS A 187 -8.88 17.67 8.51
CA LYS A 187 -8.18 18.25 7.36
C LYS A 187 -7.02 19.16 7.78
N GLY A 188 -7.14 19.84 8.92
CA GLY A 188 -6.09 20.72 9.47
C GLY A 188 -4.81 19.98 9.86
N HIS A 189 -4.90 18.69 10.14
CA HIS A 189 -3.75 17.84 10.46
C HIS A 189 -3.14 17.11 9.25
N VAL A 190 -3.82 17.16 8.10
CA VAL A 190 -3.34 16.50 6.87
C VAL A 190 -2.25 17.33 6.19
N ASP A 191 -1.11 16.74 5.96
CA ASP A 191 0.01 17.39 5.26
C ASP A 191 -0.17 17.29 3.74
N PHE A 192 -0.51 18.40 3.12
CA PHE A 192 -0.65 18.53 1.67
C PHE A 192 0.65 18.93 0.96
N GLY A 193 1.75 19.14 1.69
CA GLY A 193 3.06 19.48 1.12
C GLY A 193 3.17 20.86 0.47
N TYR A 194 2.06 21.55 0.25
CA TYR A 194 2.01 22.83 -0.51
C TYR A 194 1.71 24.06 0.35
N LEU A 195 1.51 23.87 1.64
CA LEU A 195 1.04 24.93 2.54
C LEU A 195 2.11 25.33 3.58
N LYS A 196 3.37 25.26 3.18
CA LYS A 196 4.45 25.90 3.96
C LYS A 196 5.00 27.10 3.22
#